data_7dd9fb479ab99205e6148775a6657ef4
#
_entry.id   7dd9fb479ab99205e6148775a6657ef4
#
_cell.length_a   1.000
_cell.length_b   1.000
_cell.length_c   1.000
_cell.angle_alpha   90.00
_cell.angle_beta   90.00
_cell.angle_gamma   90.00
#
_symmetry.space_group_name_H-M   'P 1'
#
loop_
_entity.id
_entity.type
_entity.pdbx_description
1 polymer ?
#
loop_
_entity_poly.entity_id
_entity_poly.type
_entity_poly.pdbx_seq_one_letter_code
_entity_poly.pdbx_strand_id
1 'polypeptide(L)'
;MLPVFAAMVAASTAVLIFAGGLVTSTGSGLSVPDWPNTYGWFIWAFPLSKMVGGIFYEHLHRLVASTVGLLIVVLAIWLWRAEPRPWVRRLGYLALAAVVTQGILGGITVLWYLPDAVSIAHASLAQIVFCLTTTIALVTSRGWRRGYAESRIPNPESRQDTTLERIAIITTIAIYIQIVIGATMRHTGAGLAIPDFPLAFGHVIPTHWDPKIAIHFAHRAGAAAVTLLIAATSGHVLYHHRRSRELVRPAILLLVLVALQITLGALTVLSQKQFIINSLHVVNGALVLVTSLVLTLRSHRERFGGELIPAISNSAARTLRVREVRA
;
A
#
# COMPACT_ATOMS: atom_id res chain seq x y z
N MET A 1 19.37 4.94 11.73
CA MET A 1 19.39 3.68 10.95
C MET A 1 17.98 3.10 10.77
N LEU A 2 17.17 2.89 11.82
CA LEU A 2 15.79 2.34 11.72
C LEU A 2 14.90 2.98 10.63
N PRO A 3 14.82 4.33 10.47
CA PRO A 3 13.98 4.92 9.41
C PRO A 3 14.40 4.55 7.99
N VAL A 4 15.70 4.43 7.75
CA VAL A 4 16.24 4.05 6.43
C VAL A 4 15.92 2.58 6.15
N PHE A 5 16.09 1.71 7.15
CA PHE A 5 15.74 0.31 7.04
C PHE A 5 14.24 0.10 6.79
N ALA A 6 13.37 0.81 7.51
CA ALA A 6 11.93 0.75 7.29
C ALA A 6 11.54 1.23 5.89
N ALA A 7 12.18 2.29 5.37
CA ALA A 7 11.97 2.75 4.00
C ALA A 7 12.44 1.71 2.96
N MET A 8 13.56 1.05 3.20
CA MET A 8 14.04 -0.06 2.35
C MET A 8 13.04 -1.23 2.35
N VAL A 9 12.49 -1.61 3.51
CA VAL A 9 11.46 -2.67 3.60
C VAL A 9 10.22 -2.28 2.80
N ALA A 10 9.75 -1.05 2.92
CA ALA A 10 8.60 -0.58 2.13
C ALA A 10 8.89 -0.61 0.61
N ALA A 11 10.07 -0.15 0.19
CA ALA A 11 10.48 -0.20 -1.22
C ALA A 11 10.58 -1.65 -1.73
N SER A 12 11.15 -2.57 -0.94
CA SER A 12 11.22 -4.00 -1.27
C SER A 12 9.83 -4.64 -1.37
N THR A 13 8.86 -4.19 -0.57
CA THR A 13 7.47 -4.64 -0.66
C THR A 13 6.83 -4.21 -1.99
N ALA A 14 7.12 -2.98 -2.50
CA ALA A 14 6.66 -2.57 -3.82
C ALA A 14 7.25 -3.44 -4.95
N VAL A 15 8.54 -3.78 -4.85
CA VAL A 15 9.20 -4.72 -5.79
C VAL A 15 8.55 -6.09 -5.73
N LEU A 16 8.21 -6.58 -4.53
CA LEU A 16 7.50 -7.85 -4.37
C LEU A 16 6.11 -7.83 -5.03
N ILE A 17 5.35 -6.74 -4.90
CA ILE A 17 4.05 -6.59 -5.60
C ILE A 17 4.24 -6.63 -7.11
N PHE A 18 5.28 -6.00 -7.65
CA PHE A 18 5.60 -6.07 -9.08
C PHE A 18 5.93 -7.50 -9.51
N ALA A 19 6.78 -8.21 -8.75
CA ALA A 19 7.13 -9.61 -9.02
C ALA A 19 5.89 -10.51 -9.02
N GLY A 20 4.98 -10.36 -8.03
CA GLY A 20 3.69 -11.07 -8.00
C GLY A 20 2.78 -10.69 -9.17
N GLY A 21 2.81 -9.43 -9.59
CA GLY A 21 2.15 -8.94 -10.81
C GLY A 21 2.64 -9.69 -12.06
N LEU A 22 3.94 -9.90 -12.20
CA LEU A 22 4.54 -10.66 -13.31
C LEU A 22 4.08 -12.13 -13.30
N VAL A 23 4.10 -12.81 -12.14
CA VAL A 23 3.63 -14.20 -12.01
C VAL A 23 2.22 -14.35 -12.58
N THR A 24 1.28 -13.49 -12.13
CA THR A 24 -0.11 -13.55 -12.60
C THR A 24 -0.24 -13.13 -14.07
N SER A 25 0.51 -12.12 -14.53
CA SER A 25 0.41 -11.61 -15.91
C SER A 25 0.99 -12.58 -16.95
N THR A 26 1.95 -13.42 -16.55
CA THR A 26 2.55 -14.45 -17.41
C THR A 26 1.88 -15.81 -17.29
N GLY A 27 0.85 -15.95 -16.42
CA GLY A 27 0.20 -17.24 -16.15
C GLY A 27 1.10 -18.26 -15.45
N SER A 28 2.14 -17.79 -14.73
CA SER A 28 3.20 -18.64 -14.17
C SER A 28 2.90 -19.15 -12.75
N GLY A 29 1.73 -18.90 -12.18
CA GLY A 29 1.44 -19.18 -10.77
C GLY A 29 1.34 -20.64 -10.37
N LEU A 30 1.46 -21.57 -11.33
CA LEU A 30 1.54 -23.03 -11.10
C LEU A 30 2.76 -23.65 -11.81
N SER A 31 3.76 -22.86 -12.15
CA SER A 31 4.99 -23.35 -12.77
C SER A 31 5.89 -24.10 -11.79
N VAL A 32 5.67 -23.93 -10.48
CA VAL A 32 6.35 -24.63 -9.39
C VAL A 32 5.28 -25.27 -8.50
N PRO A 33 5.06 -26.58 -8.60
CA PRO A 33 3.88 -27.24 -8.02
C PRO A 33 3.96 -27.49 -6.51
N ASP A 34 5.14 -27.38 -5.91
CA ASP A 34 5.39 -27.62 -4.48
C ASP A 34 5.54 -26.32 -3.69
N TRP A 35 5.28 -26.39 -2.38
CA TRP A 35 5.47 -25.31 -1.43
C TRP A 35 5.76 -25.90 -0.03
N PRO A 36 6.72 -25.35 0.74
CA PRO A 36 7.51 -24.12 0.53
C PRO A 36 8.74 -24.29 -0.38
N ASN A 37 9.01 -25.47 -0.86
CA ASN A 37 10.14 -25.83 -1.70
C ASN A 37 9.94 -25.39 -3.17
N THR A 38 10.96 -25.67 -4.01
CA THR A 38 10.91 -25.50 -5.47
C THR A 38 11.43 -26.79 -6.08
N TYR A 39 10.55 -27.64 -6.61
CA TYR A 39 10.88 -28.98 -7.12
C TYR A 39 11.72 -29.80 -6.14
N GLY A 40 11.31 -29.82 -4.86
CA GLY A 40 12.02 -30.52 -3.78
C GLY A 40 13.25 -29.78 -3.25
N TRP A 41 13.75 -28.78 -3.91
CA TRP A 41 14.90 -27.98 -3.46
C TRP A 41 14.51 -26.95 -2.43
N PHE A 42 15.40 -26.70 -1.47
CA PHE A 42 15.28 -25.54 -0.62
C PHE A 42 15.29 -24.26 -1.48
N ILE A 43 14.39 -23.32 -1.20
CA ILE A 43 14.11 -22.16 -2.05
C ILE A 43 15.39 -21.37 -2.46
N TRP A 44 16.36 -21.23 -1.55
CA TRP A 44 17.61 -20.50 -1.83
C TRP A 44 18.71 -21.38 -2.49
N ALA A 45 18.48 -22.67 -2.61
CA ALA A 45 19.41 -23.62 -3.21
C ALA A 45 18.99 -24.11 -4.61
N PHE A 46 17.86 -23.59 -5.14
CA PHE A 46 17.38 -23.98 -6.46
C PHE A 46 18.34 -23.52 -7.56
N PRO A 47 18.78 -24.40 -8.48
CA PRO A 47 19.78 -24.06 -9.48
C PRO A 47 19.29 -22.98 -10.45
N LEU A 48 20.07 -21.90 -10.62
CA LEU A 48 19.75 -20.81 -11.52
C LEU A 48 19.56 -21.25 -12.98
N SER A 49 20.29 -22.31 -13.40
CA SER A 49 20.16 -22.89 -14.74
C SER A 49 18.78 -23.52 -15.03
N LYS A 50 18.02 -23.84 -13.97
CA LYS A 50 16.66 -24.37 -14.07
C LYS A 50 15.58 -23.29 -14.01
N MET A 51 15.94 -22.04 -13.77
CA MET A 51 15.02 -20.90 -13.76
C MET A 51 14.68 -20.47 -15.19
N VAL A 52 13.81 -21.19 -15.86
CA VAL A 52 13.42 -20.94 -17.25
C VAL A 52 11.91 -20.78 -17.39
N GLY A 53 11.46 -19.98 -18.36
CA GLY A 53 10.03 -19.78 -18.64
C GLY A 53 9.22 -19.33 -17.40
N GLY A 54 8.10 -20.00 -17.14
CA GLY A 54 7.23 -19.69 -15.99
C GLY A 54 7.91 -19.90 -14.64
N ILE A 55 8.82 -20.89 -14.53
CA ILE A 55 9.59 -21.16 -13.30
C ILE A 55 10.40 -19.94 -12.91
N PHE A 56 10.96 -19.20 -13.87
CA PHE A 56 11.72 -17.97 -13.59
C PHE A 56 10.85 -16.95 -12.83
N TYR A 57 9.65 -16.64 -13.30
CA TYR A 57 8.78 -15.64 -12.67
C TYR A 57 8.30 -16.11 -11.30
N GLU A 58 7.82 -17.34 -11.19
CA GLU A 58 7.28 -17.85 -9.92
C GLU A 58 8.37 -18.02 -8.86
N HIS A 59 9.50 -18.63 -9.21
CA HIS A 59 10.59 -18.83 -8.27
C HIS A 59 11.24 -17.50 -7.86
N LEU A 60 11.44 -16.54 -8.79
CA LEU A 60 11.90 -15.19 -8.46
C LEU A 60 10.96 -14.49 -7.47
N HIS A 61 9.64 -14.59 -7.69
CA HIS A 61 8.66 -14.06 -6.75
C HIS A 61 8.82 -14.68 -5.35
N ARG A 62 9.00 -15.98 -5.25
CA ARG A 62 9.23 -16.68 -3.96
C ARG A 62 10.53 -16.24 -3.27
N LEU A 63 11.63 -16.05 -4.03
CA LEU A 63 12.88 -15.51 -3.49
C LEU A 63 12.71 -14.10 -2.94
N VAL A 64 12.08 -13.21 -3.69
CA VAL A 64 11.80 -11.84 -3.23
C VAL A 64 10.86 -11.86 -2.02
N ALA A 65 9.82 -12.73 -2.03
CA ALA A 65 8.87 -12.85 -0.93
C ALA A 65 9.54 -13.33 0.37
N SER A 66 10.41 -14.35 0.30
CA SER A 66 11.15 -14.83 1.47
C SER A 66 12.15 -13.78 2.00
N THR A 67 12.80 -13.02 1.10
CA THR A 67 13.66 -11.89 1.50
C THR A 67 12.86 -10.80 2.21
N VAL A 68 11.75 -10.35 1.63
CA VAL A 68 10.89 -9.31 2.22
C VAL A 68 10.30 -9.81 3.55
N GLY A 69 9.88 -11.08 3.62
CA GLY A 69 9.44 -11.70 4.86
C GLY A 69 10.50 -11.62 5.97
N LEU A 70 11.75 -12.00 5.67
CA LEU A 70 12.88 -11.88 6.61
C LEU A 70 13.13 -10.42 7.01
N LEU A 71 13.10 -9.48 6.07
CA LEU A 71 13.28 -8.06 6.37
C LEU A 71 12.18 -7.53 7.30
N ILE A 72 10.92 -7.98 7.15
CA ILE A 72 9.81 -7.60 8.04
C ILE A 72 10.01 -8.23 9.44
N VAL A 73 10.49 -9.47 9.55
CA VAL A 73 10.86 -10.07 10.84
C VAL A 73 11.93 -9.21 11.54
N VAL A 74 13.01 -8.87 10.86
CA VAL A 74 14.07 -8.00 11.40
C VAL A 74 13.52 -6.63 11.80
N LEU A 75 12.65 -6.04 10.98
CA LEU A 75 12.01 -4.76 11.28
C LEU A 75 11.15 -4.85 12.55
N ALA A 76 10.34 -5.90 12.70
CA ALA A 76 9.50 -6.11 13.88
C ALA A 76 10.33 -6.27 15.17
N ILE A 77 11.42 -7.05 15.12
CA ILE A 77 12.36 -7.22 16.23
C ILE A 77 13.04 -5.89 16.58
N TRP A 78 13.45 -5.14 15.56
CA TRP A 78 14.11 -3.84 15.78
C TRP A 78 13.16 -2.82 16.42
N LEU A 79 11.92 -2.74 15.92
CA LEU A 79 10.87 -1.90 16.53
C LEU A 79 10.58 -2.30 17.97
N TRP A 80 10.48 -3.59 18.27
CA TRP A 80 10.27 -4.09 19.60
C TRP A 80 11.37 -3.62 20.58
N ARG A 81 12.63 -3.65 20.15
CA ARG A 81 13.78 -3.30 20.99
C ARG A 81 14.07 -1.81 21.09
N ALA A 82 13.88 -1.07 20.03
CA ALA A 82 14.41 0.30 19.91
C ALA A 82 13.34 1.40 19.79
N GLU A 83 12.06 1.06 19.53
CA GLU A 83 11.02 2.07 19.38
C GLU A 83 10.26 2.27 20.72
N PRO A 84 10.29 3.49 21.29
CA PRO A 84 9.65 3.75 22.58
C PRO A 84 8.12 3.80 22.52
N ARG A 85 7.54 4.13 21.35
CA ARG A 85 6.09 4.30 21.17
C ARG A 85 5.37 2.95 21.05
N PRO A 86 4.45 2.58 21.99
CA PRO A 86 3.80 1.26 21.99
C PRO A 86 2.98 1.02 20.70
N TRP A 87 2.30 2.03 20.18
CA TRP A 87 1.49 1.90 18.98
C TRP A 87 2.34 1.60 17.72
N VAL A 88 3.56 2.14 17.62
CA VAL A 88 4.48 1.83 16.50
C VAL A 88 5.01 0.39 16.62
N ARG A 89 5.26 -0.10 17.84
CA ARG A 89 5.61 -1.52 18.05
C ARG A 89 4.47 -2.44 17.65
N ARG A 90 3.20 -2.05 17.92
CA ARG A 90 2.02 -2.81 17.48
C ARG A 90 1.93 -2.87 15.94
N LEU A 91 2.30 -1.81 15.22
CA LEU A 91 2.38 -1.85 13.75
C LEU A 91 3.42 -2.89 13.27
N GLY A 92 4.56 -3.02 13.96
CA GLY A 92 5.55 -4.06 13.68
C GLY A 92 4.99 -5.47 13.86
N TYR A 93 4.25 -5.72 14.92
CA TYR A 93 3.58 -7.02 15.15
C TYR A 93 2.49 -7.30 14.13
N LEU A 94 1.70 -6.30 13.75
CA LEU A 94 0.70 -6.43 12.69
C LEU A 94 1.34 -6.71 11.32
N ALA A 95 2.44 -6.06 10.99
CA ALA A 95 3.19 -6.33 9.75
C ALA A 95 3.75 -7.76 9.75
N LEU A 96 4.26 -8.25 10.88
CA LEU A 96 4.73 -9.63 11.03
C LEU A 96 3.57 -10.63 10.87
N ALA A 97 2.45 -10.43 11.55
CA ALA A 97 1.28 -11.29 11.42
C ALA A 97 0.75 -11.30 9.98
N ALA A 98 0.65 -10.12 9.35
CA ALA A 98 0.19 -10.00 7.97
C ALA A 98 1.11 -10.70 6.98
N VAL A 99 2.45 -10.62 7.12
CA VAL A 99 3.38 -11.29 6.22
C VAL A 99 3.40 -12.81 6.40
N VAL A 100 3.20 -13.31 7.63
CA VAL A 100 3.03 -14.75 7.88
C VAL A 100 1.77 -15.26 7.21
N THR A 101 0.64 -14.57 7.40
CA THR A 101 -0.63 -14.88 6.72
C THR A 101 -0.48 -14.81 5.20
N GLN A 102 0.28 -13.84 4.69
CA GLN A 102 0.58 -13.70 3.27
C GLN A 102 1.34 -14.91 2.71
N GLY A 103 2.32 -15.42 3.45
CA GLY A 103 3.05 -16.64 3.09
C GLY A 103 2.13 -17.86 3.04
N ILE A 104 1.27 -18.04 4.04
CA ILE A 104 0.30 -19.13 4.10
C ILE A 104 -0.68 -19.05 2.91
N LEU A 105 -1.28 -17.87 2.65
CA LEU A 105 -2.16 -17.69 1.50
C LEU A 105 -1.43 -17.98 0.18
N GLY A 106 -0.17 -17.53 0.04
CA GLY A 106 0.66 -17.82 -1.12
C GLY A 106 0.91 -19.32 -1.31
N GLY A 107 1.12 -20.09 -0.23
CA GLY A 107 1.20 -21.55 -0.27
C GLY A 107 -0.11 -22.20 -0.70
N ILE A 108 -1.24 -21.75 -0.14
CA ILE A 108 -2.57 -22.25 -0.47
C ILE A 108 -2.91 -21.99 -1.95
N THR A 109 -2.53 -20.84 -2.51
CA THR A 109 -2.77 -20.56 -3.95
C THR A 109 -2.13 -21.62 -4.84
N VAL A 110 -0.94 -22.10 -4.49
CA VAL A 110 -0.25 -23.15 -5.26
C VAL A 110 -0.86 -24.51 -5.01
N LEU A 111 -1.00 -24.92 -3.75
CA LEU A 111 -1.45 -26.26 -3.36
C LEU A 111 -2.90 -26.55 -3.76
N TRP A 112 -3.74 -25.53 -3.92
CA TRP A 112 -5.15 -25.63 -4.29
C TRP A 112 -5.43 -25.12 -5.72
N TYR A 113 -4.41 -25.05 -6.57
CA TYR A 113 -4.54 -24.73 -7.98
C TYR A 113 -5.21 -23.38 -8.26
N LEU A 114 -4.77 -22.31 -7.57
CA LEU A 114 -5.18 -20.91 -7.75
C LEU A 114 -6.67 -20.66 -7.53
N PRO A 115 -7.29 -21.00 -6.37
CA PRO A 115 -8.69 -20.65 -6.13
C PRO A 115 -8.85 -19.12 -6.17
N ASP A 116 -9.86 -18.63 -6.89
CA ASP A 116 -10.09 -17.18 -7.08
C ASP A 116 -10.16 -16.43 -5.75
N ALA A 117 -10.94 -16.93 -4.78
CA ALA A 117 -11.12 -16.28 -3.49
C ALA A 117 -9.79 -16.16 -2.71
N VAL A 118 -8.96 -17.20 -2.70
CA VAL A 118 -7.65 -17.19 -2.02
C VAL A 118 -6.68 -16.26 -2.73
N SER A 119 -6.66 -16.29 -4.06
CA SER A 119 -5.81 -15.44 -4.89
C SER A 119 -6.17 -13.96 -4.72
N ILE A 120 -7.48 -13.63 -4.66
CA ILE A 120 -7.97 -12.27 -4.37
C ILE A 120 -7.57 -11.85 -2.95
N ALA A 121 -7.74 -12.73 -1.95
CA ALA A 121 -7.36 -12.45 -0.57
C ALA A 121 -5.84 -12.20 -0.44
N HIS A 122 -5.02 -13.03 -1.09
CA HIS A 122 -3.55 -12.88 -1.15
C HIS A 122 -3.17 -11.53 -1.78
N ALA A 123 -3.73 -11.18 -2.93
CA ALA A 123 -3.47 -9.91 -3.60
C ALA A 123 -3.93 -8.70 -2.77
N SER A 124 -5.07 -8.79 -2.09
CA SER A 124 -5.62 -7.72 -1.24
C SER A 124 -4.80 -7.52 0.05
N LEU A 125 -4.38 -8.62 0.69
CA LEU A 125 -3.55 -8.57 1.88
C LEU A 125 -2.15 -8.01 1.57
N ALA A 126 -1.60 -8.24 0.37
CA ALA A 126 -0.33 -7.66 -0.06
C ALA A 126 -0.36 -6.12 -0.02
N GLN A 127 -1.50 -5.50 -0.35
CA GLN A 127 -1.68 -4.05 -0.25
C GLN A 127 -1.68 -3.58 1.22
N ILE A 128 -2.26 -4.36 2.13
CA ILE A 128 -2.25 -4.07 3.57
C ILE A 128 -0.81 -4.17 4.12
N VAL A 129 -0.04 -5.19 3.73
CA VAL A 129 1.39 -5.29 4.11
C VAL A 129 2.16 -4.07 3.62
N PHE A 130 1.91 -3.61 2.38
CA PHE A 130 2.55 -2.43 1.85
C PHE A 130 2.13 -1.14 2.58
N CYS A 131 0.85 -1.01 2.95
CA CYS A 131 0.37 0.09 3.80
C CYS A 131 1.05 0.08 5.18
N LEU A 132 1.18 -1.07 5.83
CA LEU A 132 1.84 -1.20 7.13
C LEU A 132 3.32 -0.83 7.07
N THR A 133 4.07 -1.37 6.11
CA THR A 133 5.50 -1.07 5.95
C THR A 133 5.74 0.40 5.61
N THR A 134 4.90 1.00 4.74
CA THR A 134 4.94 2.43 4.41
C THR A 134 4.60 3.30 5.62
N THR A 135 3.59 2.92 6.41
CA THR A 135 3.25 3.63 7.65
C THR A 135 4.41 3.61 8.65
N ILE A 136 5.03 2.44 8.88
CA ILE A 136 6.19 2.31 9.76
C ILE A 136 7.35 3.20 9.26
N ALA A 137 7.63 3.19 7.95
CA ALA A 137 8.66 4.03 7.35
C ALA A 137 8.37 5.53 7.56
N LEU A 138 7.12 5.94 7.37
CA LEU A 138 6.70 7.32 7.56
C LEU A 138 6.83 7.77 9.02
N VAL A 139 6.23 7.04 9.96
CA VAL A 139 6.15 7.45 11.38
C VAL A 139 7.49 7.35 12.12
N THR A 140 8.42 6.55 11.60
CA THR A 140 9.79 6.49 12.11
C THR A 140 10.70 7.53 11.47
N SER A 141 10.29 8.18 10.38
CA SER A 141 11.10 9.16 9.64
C SER A 141 11.43 10.42 10.47
N ARG A 142 12.55 11.06 10.14
CA ARG A 142 12.95 12.32 10.79
C ARG A 142 11.94 13.44 10.54
N GLY A 143 11.36 13.53 9.35
CA GLY A 143 10.36 14.54 9.00
C GLY A 143 9.09 14.39 9.83
N TRP A 144 8.59 13.16 9.98
CA TRP A 144 7.44 12.90 10.84
C TRP A 144 7.69 13.32 12.30
N ARG A 145 8.85 12.94 12.86
CA ARG A 145 9.20 13.23 14.26
C ARG A 145 9.37 14.74 14.52
N ARG A 146 9.94 15.51 13.57
CA ARG A 146 10.08 16.97 13.69
C ARG A 146 8.73 17.67 13.65
N GLY A 147 7.93 17.42 12.63
CA GLY A 147 6.60 18.03 12.53
C GLY A 147 5.66 17.64 13.66
N TYR A 148 5.88 16.48 14.28
CA TYR A 148 5.23 16.05 15.51
C TYR A 148 5.64 16.89 16.73
N ALA A 149 6.91 17.26 16.84
CA ALA A 149 7.39 18.15 17.91
C ALA A 149 6.90 19.58 17.75
N GLU A 150 6.84 20.09 16.51
CA GLU A 150 6.35 21.43 16.18
C GLU A 150 4.84 21.56 16.40
N SER A 151 4.03 20.53 16.12
CA SER A 151 2.58 20.54 16.36
C SER A 151 2.19 20.51 17.84
N ARG A 152 3.15 20.30 18.76
CA ARG A 152 2.94 20.37 20.20
C ARG A 152 2.92 21.80 20.76
N ILE A 153 3.44 22.76 20.03
CA ILE A 153 3.34 24.17 20.42
C ILE A 153 1.91 24.59 20.07
N PRO A 154 1.06 24.91 21.07
CA PRO A 154 -0.29 25.35 20.79
C PRO A 154 -0.24 26.57 19.87
N ASN A 155 -0.57 26.39 18.60
CA ASN A 155 -0.81 27.49 17.70
C ASN A 155 -2.33 27.76 17.72
N PRO A 156 -2.80 28.85 18.35
CA PRO A 156 -4.22 29.17 18.40
C PRO A 156 -4.87 29.30 17.01
N GLU A 157 -4.05 29.50 15.97
CA GLU A 157 -4.50 29.67 14.59
C GLU A 157 -4.53 28.34 13.80
N SER A 158 -4.03 27.24 14.33
CA SER A 158 -4.09 25.93 13.67
C SER A 158 -5.47 25.29 13.83
N ARG A 159 -6.43 25.75 13.05
CA ARG A 159 -7.75 25.13 12.96
C ARG A 159 -7.62 23.77 12.28
N GLN A 160 -7.94 22.69 12.99
CA GLN A 160 -8.02 21.33 12.42
C GLN A 160 -8.91 21.34 11.17
N ASP A 161 -8.35 20.96 10.01
CA ASP A 161 -9.15 20.83 8.79
C ASP A 161 -9.84 19.45 8.76
N THR A 162 -10.96 19.37 9.47
CA THR A 162 -11.77 18.13 9.54
C THR A 162 -12.32 17.72 8.18
N THR A 163 -12.45 18.65 7.22
CA THR A 163 -12.85 18.34 5.85
C THR A 163 -11.76 17.56 5.15
N LEU A 164 -10.52 18.05 5.17
CA LEU A 164 -9.38 17.33 4.60
C LEU A 164 -9.22 15.95 5.25
N GLU A 165 -9.31 15.88 6.59
CA GLU A 165 -9.21 14.61 7.30
C GLU A 165 -10.22 13.56 6.80
N ARG A 166 -11.49 13.97 6.65
CA ARG A 166 -12.58 13.08 6.20
C ARG A 166 -12.41 12.66 4.74
N ILE A 167 -12.19 13.61 3.83
CA ILE A 167 -12.07 13.29 2.40
C ILE A 167 -10.83 12.44 2.12
N ALA A 168 -9.71 12.65 2.84
CA ALA A 168 -8.50 11.85 2.70
C ALA A 168 -8.73 10.39 3.12
N ILE A 169 -9.42 10.14 4.25
CA ILE A 169 -9.80 8.79 4.67
C ILE A 169 -10.71 8.14 3.62
N ILE A 170 -11.76 8.82 3.18
CA ILE A 170 -12.72 8.31 2.20
C ILE A 170 -11.99 7.94 0.90
N THR A 171 -11.11 8.82 0.42
CA THR A 171 -10.31 8.60 -0.77
C THR A 171 -9.41 7.36 -0.62
N THR A 172 -8.71 7.22 0.52
CA THR A 172 -7.82 6.07 0.75
C THR A 172 -8.60 4.75 0.81
N ILE A 173 -9.75 4.73 1.47
CA ILE A 173 -10.62 3.55 1.54
C ILE A 173 -11.18 3.22 0.14
N ALA A 174 -11.64 4.22 -0.61
CA ALA A 174 -12.16 4.03 -1.97
C ALA A 174 -11.10 3.46 -2.92
N ILE A 175 -9.84 3.92 -2.82
CA ILE A 175 -8.72 3.37 -3.58
C ILE A 175 -8.50 1.89 -3.23
N TYR A 176 -8.52 1.52 -1.94
CA TYR A 176 -8.36 0.13 -1.54
C TYR A 176 -9.49 -0.76 -2.06
N ILE A 177 -10.74 -0.32 -1.95
CA ILE A 177 -11.90 -1.04 -2.52
C ILE A 177 -11.74 -1.20 -4.03
N GLN A 178 -11.31 -0.16 -4.74
CA GLN A 178 -11.06 -0.19 -6.18
C GLN A 178 -9.98 -1.22 -6.56
N ILE A 179 -8.93 -1.36 -5.75
CA ILE A 179 -7.89 -2.39 -5.93
C ILE A 179 -8.48 -3.78 -5.74
N VAL A 180 -9.33 -3.99 -4.73
CA VAL A 180 -10.00 -5.29 -4.50
C VAL A 180 -10.93 -5.65 -5.67
N ILE A 181 -11.70 -4.69 -6.20
CA ILE A 181 -12.52 -4.89 -7.42
C ILE A 181 -11.63 -5.28 -8.61
N GLY A 182 -10.48 -4.60 -8.78
CA GLY A 182 -9.50 -4.92 -9.83
C GLY A 182 -8.87 -6.30 -9.65
N ALA A 183 -8.55 -6.71 -8.42
CA ALA A 183 -8.06 -8.05 -8.11
C ALA A 183 -9.13 -9.11 -8.43
N THR A 184 -10.38 -8.87 -8.07
CA THR A 184 -11.50 -9.74 -8.42
C THR A 184 -11.64 -9.88 -9.94
N MET A 185 -11.68 -8.76 -10.68
CA MET A 185 -11.73 -8.75 -12.14
C MET A 185 -10.57 -9.56 -12.75
N ARG A 186 -9.37 -9.44 -12.20
CA ARG A 186 -8.18 -10.11 -12.69
C ARG A 186 -8.24 -11.62 -12.48
N HIS A 187 -8.57 -12.08 -11.28
CA HIS A 187 -8.55 -13.50 -10.90
C HIS A 187 -9.76 -14.27 -11.44
N THR A 188 -10.90 -13.62 -11.67
CA THR A 188 -12.06 -14.21 -12.36
C THR A 188 -11.93 -14.20 -13.90
N GLY A 189 -10.80 -13.75 -14.45
CA GLY A 189 -10.57 -13.71 -15.89
C GLY A 189 -11.41 -12.67 -16.64
N ALA A 190 -11.98 -11.66 -15.94
CA ALA A 190 -12.86 -10.65 -16.52
C ALA A 190 -12.10 -9.45 -17.17
N GLY A 191 -10.78 -9.41 -17.10
CA GLY A 191 -9.98 -8.22 -17.48
C GLY A 191 -10.04 -7.82 -18.96
N LEU A 192 -10.57 -8.64 -19.85
CA LEU A 192 -10.84 -8.32 -21.26
C LEU A 192 -12.31 -8.53 -21.65
N ALA A 193 -13.22 -8.65 -20.67
CA ALA A 193 -14.65 -8.83 -20.95
C ALA A 193 -15.26 -7.64 -21.71
N ILE A 194 -14.67 -6.44 -21.59
CA ILE A 194 -14.97 -5.26 -22.40
C ILE A 194 -13.69 -4.92 -23.20
N PRO A 195 -13.66 -5.16 -24.51
CA PRO A 195 -12.40 -5.12 -25.30
C PRO A 195 -11.97 -3.71 -25.72
N ASP A 196 -12.87 -2.73 -25.71
CA ASP A 196 -12.64 -1.35 -26.12
C ASP A 196 -12.42 -0.39 -24.94
N PHE A 197 -11.84 0.77 -25.21
CA PHE A 197 -11.62 1.84 -24.24
C PHE A 197 -11.60 3.21 -24.98
N PRO A 198 -12.24 4.26 -24.46
CA PRO A 198 -12.93 4.37 -23.16
C PRO A 198 -14.35 3.79 -23.14
N LEU A 199 -14.91 3.44 -24.28
CA LEU A 199 -16.26 2.92 -24.43
C LEU A 199 -16.37 1.46 -24.01
N ALA A 200 -17.61 0.95 -23.94
CA ALA A 200 -17.96 -0.43 -23.68
C ALA A 200 -18.84 -0.93 -24.84
N PHE A 201 -18.26 -1.68 -25.77
CA PHE A 201 -18.91 -2.13 -27.02
C PHE A 201 -19.43 -0.94 -27.87
N GLY A 202 -18.64 0.13 -27.97
CA GLY A 202 -18.99 1.36 -28.67
C GLY A 202 -19.96 2.29 -27.92
N HIS A 203 -20.40 1.95 -26.70
CA HIS A 203 -21.33 2.71 -25.88
C HIS A 203 -20.70 3.16 -24.55
N VAL A 204 -21.30 4.13 -23.87
CA VAL A 204 -20.87 4.55 -22.52
C VAL A 204 -21.20 3.48 -21.46
N ILE A 205 -22.34 2.81 -21.63
CA ILE A 205 -22.83 1.73 -20.78
C ILE A 205 -22.98 0.48 -21.64
N PRO A 206 -22.51 -0.71 -21.17
CA PRO A 206 -22.68 -1.95 -21.92
C PRO A 206 -24.13 -2.21 -22.32
N THR A 207 -24.35 -2.68 -23.54
CA THR A 207 -25.68 -3.01 -24.07
C THR A 207 -26.16 -4.40 -23.65
N HIS A 208 -25.24 -5.24 -23.21
CA HIS A 208 -25.54 -6.58 -22.67
C HIS A 208 -24.67 -6.82 -21.42
N TRP A 209 -25.11 -7.73 -20.57
CA TRP A 209 -24.52 -7.97 -19.27
C TRP A 209 -24.33 -9.46 -19.01
N ASP A 210 -23.13 -9.77 -18.53
CA ASP A 210 -22.80 -11.02 -17.86
C ASP A 210 -21.95 -10.71 -16.61
N PRO A 211 -21.64 -11.68 -15.74
CA PRO A 211 -20.86 -11.42 -14.53
C PRO A 211 -19.47 -10.83 -14.80
N LYS A 212 -18.81 -11.20 -15.91
CA LYS A 212 -17.47 -10.67 -16.26
C LYS A 212 -17.54 -9.24 -16.79
N ILE A 213 -18.54 -8.94 -17.61
CA ILE A 213 -18.81 -7.57 -18.08
C ILE A 213 -19.15 -6.67 -16.90
N ALA A 214 -20.01 -7.15 -15.98
CA ALA A 214 -20.42 -6.40 -14.81
C ALA A 214 -19.25 -6.02 -13.91
N ILE A 215 -18.35 -6.96 -13.57
CA ILE A 215 -17.17 -6.65 -12.73
C ILE A 215 -16.16 -5.75 -13.46
N HIS A 216 -15.98 -5.93 -14.79
CA HIS A 216 -15.10 -5.05 -15.57
C HIS A 216 -15.66 -3.63 -15.64
N PHE A 217 -16.96 -3.47 -15.88
CA PHE A 217 -17.60 -2.16 -15.89
C PHE A 217 -17.59 -1.51 -14.51
N ALA A 218 -17.87 -2.28 -13.43
CA ALA A 218 -17.75 -1.80 -12.06
C ALA A 218 -16.34 -1.29 -11.75
N HIS A 219 -15.28 -1.97 -12.25
CA HIS A 219 -13.90 -1.52 -12.11
C HIS A 219 -13.66 -0.18 -12.83
N ARG A 220 -14.21 0.01 -14.05
CA ARG A 220 -14.09 1.28 -14.80
C ARG A 220 -14.86 2.43 -14.13
N ALA A 221 -16.10 2.18 -13.70
CA ALA A 221 -16.91 3.17 -13.00
C ALA A 221 -16.28 3.57 -11.65
N GLY A 222 -15.78 2.58 -10.90
CA GLY A 222 -15.04 2.81 -9.67
C GLY A 222 -13.75 3.60 -9.89
N ALA A 223 -13.02 3.36 -10.98
CA ALA A 223 -11.83 4.14 -11.33
C ALA A 223 -12.18 5.61 -11.60
N ALA A 224 -13.30 5.89 -12.28
CA ALA A 224 -13.77 7.26 -12.49
C ALA A 224 -14.14 7.93 -11.14
N ALA A 225 -14.88 7.26 -10.27
CA ALA A 225 -15.23 7.76 -8.94
C ALA A 225 -13.99 8.03 -8.07
N VAL A 226 -13.02 7.12 -8.03
CA VAL A 226 -11.74 7.29 -7.31
C VAL A 226 -10.93 8.46 -7.89
N THR A 227 -10.92 8.62 -9.20
CA THR A 227 -10.24 9.77 -9.85
C THR A 227 -10.83 11.10 -9.40
N LEU A 228 -12.16 11.20 -9.32
CA LEU A 228 -12.83 12.40 -8.82
C LEU A 228 -12.53 12.66 -7.34
N LEU A 229 -12.50 11.62 -6.51
CA LEU A 229 -12.14 11.74 -5.09
C LEU A 229 -10.67 12.20 -4.93
N ILE A 230 -9.74 11.66 -5.71
CA ILE A 230 -8.34 12.08 -5.71
C ILE A 230 -8.24 13.55 -6.17
N ALA A 231 -8.94 13.94 -7.22
CA ALA A 231 -8.95 15.31 -7.72
C ALA A 231 -9.51 16.28 -6.66
N ALA A 232 -10.62 15.93 -6.01
CA ALA A 232 -11.22 16.72 -4.93
C ALA A 232 -10.28 16.86 -3.72
N THR A 233 -9.69 15.73 -3.26
CA THR A 233 -8.76 15.74 -2.12
C THR A 233 -7.51 16.56 -2.43
N SER A 234 -6.90 16.34 -3.60
CA SER A 234 -5.70 17.07 -4.01
C SER A 234 -6.00 18.54 -4.28
N GLY A 235 -7.15 18.86 -4.91
CA GLY A 235 -7.61 20.23 -5.14
C GLY A 235 -7.82 20.99 -3.82
N HIS A 236 -8.44 20.34 -2.82
CA HIS A 236 -8.59 20.90 -1.48
C HIS A 236 -7.25 21.25 -0.84
N VAL A 237 -6.27 20.33 -0.92
CA VAL A 237 -4.92 20.58 -0.40
C VAL A 237 -4.23 21.73 -1.13
N LEU A 238 -4.30 21.76 -2.47
CA LEU A 238 -3.64 22.79 -3.26
C LEU A 238 -4.25 24.16 -3.08
N TYR A 239 -5.55 24.25 -2.73
CA TYR A 239 -6.23 25.50 -2.47
C TYR A 239 -6.01 25.99 -1.03
N HIS A 240 -6.25 25.16 -0.02
CA HIS A 240 -6.23 25.56 1.38
C HIS A 240 -4.87 25.38 2.07
N HIS A 241 -4.03 24.43 1.61
CA HIS A 241 -2.76 24.07 2.25
C HIS A 241 -1.53 24.28 1.36
N ARG A 242 -1.59 25.18 0.37
CA ARG A 242 -0.55 25.43 -0.63
C ARG A 242 0.84 25.72 -0.06
N ARG A 243 0.94 26.20 1.17
CA ARG A 243 2.21 26.48 1.86
C ARG A 243 2.79 25.23 2.56
N SER A 244 1.99 24.21 2.80
CA SER A 244 2.40 22.97 3.47
C SER A 244 3.02 21.99 2.47
N ARG A 245 4.35 22.05 2.32
CA ARG A 245 5.08 21.12 1.43
C ARG A 245 4.81 19.64 1.74
N GLU A 246 4.50 19.32 3.01
CA GLU A 246 4.22 17.96 3.45
C GLU A 246 2.89 17.42 2.92
N LEU A 247 1.89 18.28 2.72
CA LEU A 247 0.60 17.91 2.13
C LEU A 247 0.59 18.09 0.61
N VAL A 248 1.20 19.16 0.10
CA VAL A 248 1.24 19.47 -1.34
C VAL A 248 1.98 18.41 -2.15
N ARG A 249 3.15 17.93 -1.68
CA ARG A 249 3.92 16.92 -2.42
C ARG A 249 3.16 15.63 -2.67
N PRO A 250 2.56 14.95 -1.65
CA PRO A 250 1.77 13.75 -1.92
C PRO A 250 0.49 14.05 -2.72
N ALA A 251 -0.12 15.23 -2.59
CA ALA A 251 -1.29 15.59 -3.39
C ALA A 251 -0.96 15.72 -4.89
N ILE A 252 0.16 16.36 -5.24
CA ILE A 252 0.63 16.43 -6.63
C ILE A 252 1.02 15.02 -7.12
N LEU A 253 1.73 14.25 -6.32
CA LEU A 253 2.11 12.88 -6.68
C LEU A 253 0.87 12.01 -6.94
N LEU A 254 -0.19 12.15 -6.17
CA LEU A 254 -1.46 11.43 -6.40
C LEU A 254 -2.06 11.75 -7.76
N LEU A 255 -2.08 13.04 -8.17
CA LEU A 255 -2.59 13.44 -9.48
C LEU A 255 -1.76 12.82 -10.61
N VAL A 256 -0.44 12.81 -10.49
CA VAL A 256 0.46 12.19 -11.47
C VAL A 256 0.23 10.67 -11.53
N LEU A 257 0.18 10.02 -10.37
CA LEU A 257 0.00 8.56 -10.31
C LEU A 257 -1.37 8.11 -10.81
N VAL A 258 -2.46 8.87 -10.56
CA VAL A 258 -3.78 8.51 -11.08
C VAL A 258 -3.86 8.72 -12.59
N ALA A 259 -3.23 9.74 -13.14
CA ALA A 259 -3.14 9.91 -14.60
C ALA A 259 -2.38 8.73 -15.23
N LEU A 260 -1.25 8.34 -14.65
CA LEU A 260 -0.51 7.15 -15.07
C LEU A 260 -1.34 5.87 -14.90
N GLN A 261 -2.14 5.75 -13.82
CA GLN A 261 -2.99 4.59 -13.57
C GLN A 261 -4.06 4.40 -14.65
N ILE A 262 -4.71 5.49 -15.07
CA ILE A 262 -5.71 5.47 -16.15
C ILE A 262 -5.03 5.07 -17.46
N THR A 263 -3.89 5.65 -17.77
CA THR A 263 -3.11 5.33 -18.98
C THR A 263 -2.71 3.86 -19.01
N LEU A 264 -2.14 3.33 -17.92
CA LEU A 264 -1.76 1.92 -17.83
C LEU A 264 -2.98 0.99 -17.89
N GLY A 265 -4.13 1.40 -17.33
CA GLY A 265 -5.39 0.67 -17.43
C GLY A 265 -5.91 0.58 -18.87
N ALA A 266 -5.91 1.70 -19.59
CA ALA A 266 -6.26 1.74 -21.02
C ALA A 266 -5.32 0.86 -21.85
N LEU A 267 -4.02 1.01 -21.66
CA LEU A 267 -3.02 0.20 -22.35
C LEU A 267 -3.12 -1.30 -22.01
N THR A 268 -3.52 -1.67 -20.79
CA THR A 268 -3.75 -3.08 -20.42
C THR A 268 -4.83 -3.71 -21.29
N VAL A 269 -5.93 -2.98 -21.55
CA VAL A 269 -7.00 -3.46 -22.45
C VAL A 269 -6.54 -3.46 -23.90
N LEU A 270 -6.02 -2.35 -24.40
CA LEU A 270 -5.63 -2.15 -25.80
C LEU A 270 -4.46 -3.07 -26.23
N SER A 271 -3.55 -3.40 -25.32
CA SER A 271 -2.45 -4.32 -25.57
C SER A 271 -2.79 -5.81 -25.31
N GLN A 272 -4.07 -6.13 -25.07
CA GLN A 272 -4.51 -7.50 -24.78
C GLN A 272 -3.77 -8.10 -23.55
N LYS A 273 -3.58 -7.29 -22.49
CA LYS A 273 -2.86 -7.64 -21.25
C LYS A 273 -1.37 -7.93 -21.46
N GLN A 274 -0.68 -7.12 -22.24
CA GLN A 274 0.79 -7.22 -22.30
C GLN A 274 1.34 -7.26 -20.85
N PHE A 275 2.15 -8.29 -20.53
CA PHE A 275 2.44 -8.68 -19.16
C PHE A 275 3.17 -7.61 -18.33
N ILE A 276 4.05 -6.81 -18.95
CA ILE A 276 4.75 -5.71 -18.25
C ILE A 276 3.77 -4.58 -17.94
N ILE A 277 2.95 -4.15 -18.92
CA ILE A 277 1.97 -3.07 -18.75
C ILE A 277 0.97 -3.44 -17.66
N ASN A 278 0.44 -4.67 -17.70
CA ASN A 278 -0.49 -5.18 -16.71
C ASN A 278 0.13 -5.25 -15.30
N SER A 279 1.42 -5.61 -15.18
CA SER A 279 2.13 -5.65 -13.90
C SER A 279 2.45 -4.24 -13.39
N LEU A 280 2.79 -3.30 -14.27
CA LEU A 280 2.98 -1.88 -13.93
C LEU A 280 1.67 -1.24 -13.47
N HIS A 281 0.53 -1.58 -14.08
CA HIS A 281 -0.79 -1.12 -13.63
C HIS A 281 -1.07 -1.54 -12.18
N VAL A 282 -0.73 -2.77 -11.80
CA VAL A 282 -0.89 -3.27 -10.42
C VAL A 282 -0.01 -2.51 -9.43
N VAL A 283 1.28 -2.35 -9.73
CA VAL A 283 2.20 -1.68 -8.80
C VAL A 283 1.93 -0.18 -8.70
N ASN A 284 1.54 0.45 -9.81
CA ASN A 284 1.16 1.85 -9.77
C ASN A 284 -0.11 2.08 -8.93
N GLY A 285 -1.09 1.16 -9.00
CA GLY A 285 -2.26 1.18 -8.11
C GLY A 285 -1.88 1.09 -6.62
N ALA A 286 -0.90 0.24 -6.29
CA ALA A 286 -0.35 0.17 -4.94
C ALA A 286 0.34 1.49 -4.52
N LEU A 287 1.06 2.16 -5.42
CA LEU A 287 1.68 3.46 -5.17
C LEU A 287 0.64 4.57 -4.98
N VAL A 288 -0.48 4.56 -5.74
CA VAL A 288 -1.62 5.45 -5.52
C VAL A 288 -2.17 5.27 -4.09
N LEU A 289 -2.39 4.02 -3.67
CA LEU A 289 -2.90 3.70 -2.34
C LEU A 289 -1.99 4.24 -1.22
N VAL A 290 -0.70 3.91 -1.25
CA VAL A 290 0.20 4.33 -0.16
C VAL A 290 0.49 5.83 -0.18
N THR A 291 0.42 6.49 -1.34
CA THR A 291 0.56 7.95 -1.43
C THR A 291 -0.67 8.63 -0.81
N SER A 292 -1.88 8.12 -1.07
CA SER A 292 -3.11 8.57 -0.40
C SER A 292 -3.05 8.33 1.10
N LEU A 293 -2.58 7.16 1.53
CA LEU A 293 -2.38 6.85 2.95
C LEU A 293 -1.38 7.82 3.61
N VAL A 294 -0.27 8.15 2.96
CA VAL A 294 0.70 9.13 3.46
C VAL A 294 0.05 10.50 3.62
N LEU A 295 -0.76 10.94 2.66
CA LEU A 295 -1.52 12.19 2.77
C LEU A 295 -2.49 12.15 3.95
N THR A 296 -3.25 11.07 4.08
CA THR A 296 -4.19 10.84 5.19
C THR A 296 -3.49 10.85 6.55
N LEU A 297 -2.39 10.12 6.70
CA LEU A 297 -1.64 10.11 7.97
C LEU A 297 -1.08 11.49 8.32
N ARG A 298 -0.62 12.26 7.33
CA ARG A 298 -0.11 13.62 7.55
C ARG A 298 -1.20 14.60 7.92
N SER A 299 -2.40 14.50 7.33
CA SER A 299 -3.54 15.34 7.71
C SER A 299 -4.04 15.06 9.13
N HIS A 300 -3.85 13.82 9.64
CA HIS A 300 -4.24 13.43 11.00
C HIS A 300 -3.09 13.49 12.02
N ARG A 301 -1.92 14.01 11.64
CA ARG A 301 -0.72 13.91 12.49
C ARG A 301 -0.90 14.44 13.91
N GLU A 302 -1.69 15.48 14.10
CA GLU A 302 -1.96 16.07 15.42
C GLU A 302 -2.64 15.09 16.37
N ARG A 303 -3.48 14.18 15.84
CA ARG A 303 -4.17 13.15 16.65
C ARG A 303 -3.23 12.10 17.26
N PHE A 304 -2.06 11.89 16.66
CA PHE A 304 -1.05 10.99 17.21
C PHE A 304 -0.20 11.63 18.32
N GLY A 305 -0.43 12.93 18.63
CA GLY A 305 0.33 13.74 19.58
C GLY A 305 0.06 13.49 21.06
N GLY A 306 -1.08 12.88 21.41
CA GLY A 306 -1.57 12.80 22.80
C GLY A 306 -0.85 11.79 23.71
N GLU A 307 -0.12 10.80 23.20
CA GLU A 307 0.30 9.63 23.99
C GLU A 307 1.72 9.68 24.59
N LEU A 308 2.48 10.74 24.44
CA LEU A 308 3.91 10.76 24.85
C LEU A 308 4.27 11.72 25.98
N ILE A 309 3.40 12.01 26.94
CA ILE A 309 3.83 12.68 28.17
C ILE A 309 3.39 11.89 29.40
N PRO A 310 4.27 11.05 29.98
CA PRO A 310 4.36 10.92 31.43
C PRO A 310 5.42 11.89 31.95
N ALA A 311 4.99 12.87 32.76
CA ALA A 311 5.73 13.34 33.93
C ALA A 311 7.03 14.16 33.80
N ILE A 312 7.26 14.99 32.77
CA ILE A 312 8.32 16.01 32.89
C ILE A 312 7.74 17.38 33.42
N SER A 313 6.41 17.57 33.32
CA SER A 313 5.81 18.86 33.73
C SER A 313 5.71 19.05 35.25
N ASN A 314 5.67 17.98 36.04
CA ASN A 314 5.50 18.12 37.50
C ASN A 314 6.79 18.33 38.29
N SER A 315 7.95 17.96 37.76
CA SER A 315 9.23 18.20 38.47
C SER A 315 9.73 19.64 38.27
N ALA A 316 9.60 20.19 37.05
CA ALA A 316 9.99 21.56 36.78
C ALA A 316 9.08 22.60 37.47
N ALA A 317 7.76 22.34 37.50
CA ALA A 317 6.80 23.19 38.19
C ALA A 317 6.97 23.14 39.74
N ARG A 318 7.37 22.00 40.29
CA ARG A 318 7.71 21.91 41.71
C ARG A 318 9.00 22.65 42.04
N THR A 319 10.01 22.63 41.19
CA THR A 319 11.28 23.29 41.44
C THR A 319 11.15 24.83 41.38
N LEU A 320 10.27 25.35 40.53
CA LEU A 320 9.97 26.79 40.45
C LEU A 320 9.15 27.25 41.65
N ARG A 321 8.13 26.53 42.12
CA ARG A 321 7.38 26.90 43.31
C ARG A 321 8.20 26.83 44.60
N VAL A 322 9.20 25.97 44.71
CA VAL A 322 10.08 25.93 45.91
C VAL A 322 11.07 27.07 45.91
N ARG A 323 11.39 27.70 44.79
CA ARG A 323 12.22 28.91 44.74
C ARG A 323 11.47 30.21 45.06
N GLU A 324 10.17 30.28 44.73
CA GLU A 324 9.35 31.47 45.08
C GLU A 324 8.93 31.53 46.55
N VAL A 325 8.97 30.44 47.28
CA VAL A 325 8.65 30.40 48.73
C VAL A 325 9.89 30.63 49.61
N ARG A 326 11.10 30.73 49.03
CA ARG A 326 12.35 31.02 49.76
C ARG A 326 12.99 32.38 49.41
N ALA A 327 12.33 33.24 48.65
CA ALA A 327 12.66 34.64 48.43
C ALA A 327 11.63 35.56 49.13
#